data_aae362d33f77615253c2c4d0ce83bad6
#
_entry.id   aae362d33f77615253c2c4d0ce83bad6
#
_cell.length_a   1.000
_cell.length_b   1.000
_cell.length_c   1.000
_cell.angle_alpha   90.00
_cell.angle_beta   90.00
_cell.angle_gamma   90.00
#
_symmetry.space_group_name_H-M   'P 1'
#
loop_
_entity.id
_entity.type
_entity.pdbx_description
1 polymer ?
#
loop_
_entity_poly.entity_id
_entity_poly.type
_entity_poly.pdbx_seq_one_letter_code
_entity_poly.pdbx_strand_id
1 'polypeptide(L)'
;MSLLDDVSIVVTPNGYKAGELYAVIPVPTEGAEEIVDSSFANDLDDWFKYGVTSATGGVATIGASANSGIWQVILTEGVRYTVTVNVISYNGVGTAQFVNANGSNIYTITETGIQTFIFTHNIANAELIIRGTSNALFSLSSVSVKEYTSADMDVTRATAATRVDEN
;
A
#
# COMPACT_ATOMS: atom_id res chain seq x y z
N MET A 1 -6.84 -14.39 -43.06
CA MET A 1 -6.29 -14.22 -41.71
C MET A 1 -7.33 -13.49 -40.88
N SER A 2 -7.83 -14.11 -39.84
CA SER A 2 -8.86 -13.48 -38.99
C SER A 2 -8.16 -12.50 -38.01
N LEU A 3 -8.75 -11.33 -37.76
CA LEU A 3 -8.28 -10.38 -36.73
C LEU A 3 -8.11 -11.04 -35.34
N LEU A 4 -8.79 -12.17 -35.10
CA LEU A 4 -8.71 -12.94 -33.86
C LEU A 4 -7.40 -13.74 -33.71
N ASP A 5 -6.70 -13.98 -34.83
CA ASP A 5 -5.43 -14.73 -34.81
C ASP A 5 -4.24 -13.84 -34.41
N ASP A 6 -4.41 -12.52 -34.52
CA ASP A 6 -3.37 -11.53 -34.24
C ASP A 6 -3.56 -10.80 -32.90
N VAL A 7 -4.67 -11.04 -32.18
CA VAL A 7 -4.99 -10.36 -30.90
C VAL A 7 -4.81 -11.31 -29.73
N SER A 8 -3.82 -11.04 -28.89
CA SER A 8 -3.54 -11.85 -27.69
C SER A 8 -4.54 -11.64 -26.54
N ILE A 9 -5.34 -10.57 -26.59
CA ILE A 9 -6.38 -10.26 -25.59
C ILE A 9 -7.62 -9.76 -26.31
N VAL A 10 -8.73 -10.48 -26.16
CA VAL A 10 -10.05 -10.02 -26.59
C VAL A 10 -10.84 -9.62 -25.37
N VAL A 11 -11.09 -8.32 -25.19
CA VAL A 11 -12.01 -7.83 -24.19
C VAL A 11 -13.42 -7.92 -24.74
N THR A 12 -14.20 -8.90 -24.29
CA THR A 12 -15.62 -8.99 -24.63
C THR A 12 -16.42 -8.09 -23.70
N PRO A 13 -17.34 -7.26 -24.21
CA PRO A 13 -18.24 -6.49 -23.38
C PRO A 13 -19.06 -7.43 -22.49
N ASN A 14 -19.10 -7.17 -21.18
CA ASN A 14 -19.86 -7.97 -20.23
C ASN A 14 -21.20 -7.34 -19.83
N GLY A 15 -21.58 -6.23 -20.48
CA GLY A 15 -22.83 -5.56 -20.25
C GLY A 15 -23.44 -4.94 -21.52
N TYR A 16 -24.75 -4.95 -21.58
CA TYR A 16 -25.55 -4.31 -22.62
C TYR A 16 -26.60 -3.42 -21.95
N LYS A 17 -26.63 -2.14 -22.27
CA LYS A 17 -27.63 -1.21 -21.78
C LYS A 17 -28.18 -0.36 -22.92
N ALA A 18 -29.48 -0.52 -23.21
CA ALA A 18 -30.24 0.35 -24.10
C ALA A 18 -29.57 0.71 -25.45
N GLY A 19 -28.95 -0.28 -26.11
CA GLY A 19 -28.30 -0.06 -27.41
C GLY A 19 -26.81 0.27 -27.34
N GLU A 20 -26.22 0.35 -26.16
CA GLU A 20 -24.80 0.57 -25.99
C GLU A 20 -24.07 -0.66 -25.42
N LEU A 21 -23.00 -1.05 -26.08
CA LEU A 21 -22.06 -2.05 -25.55
C LEU A 21 -21.04 -1.36 -24.65
N TYR A 22 -20.93 -1.83 -23.41
CA TYR A 22 -19.88 -1.36 -22.52
C TYR A 22 -19.12 -2.54 -21.88
N ALA A 23 -17.82 -2.36 -21.72
CA ALA A 23 -16.99 -3.24 -20.94
C ALA A 23 -16.80 -2.63 -19.54
N VAL A 24 -17.04 -3.41 -18.49
CA VAL A 24 -16.65 -3.01 -17.13
C VAL A 24 -15.16 -3.30 -17.01
N ILE A 25 -14.37 -2.25 -16.93
CA ILE A 25 -12.95 -2.36 -16.59
C ILE A 25 -12.89 -2.41 -15.07
N PRO A 26 -12.40 -3.52 -14.47
CA PRO A 26 -12.23 -3.55 -13.03
C PRO A 26 -11.31 -2.42 -12.58
N VAL A 27 -11.68 -1.72 -11.51
CA VAL A 27 -10.85 -0.66 -10.92
C VAL A 27 -10.31 -1.20 -9.60
N PRO A 28 -9.03 -0.97 -9.28
CA PRO A 28 -8.50 -1.31 -7.96
C PRO A 28 -9.33 -0.66 -6.87
N THR A 29 -9.55 -1.35 -5.76
CA THR A 29 -10.29 -0.82 -4.61
C THR A 29 -9.40 -0.80 -3.38
N GLU A 30 -9.64 0.18 -2.52
CA GLU A 30 -9.02 0.28 -1.20
C GLU A 30 -10.05 -0.03 -0.12
N GLY A 31 -9.60 -0.74 0.91
CA GLY A 31 -10.36 -1.04 2.12
C GLY A 31 -10.48 0.16 3.06
N ALA A 32 -10.93 -0.10 4.28
CA ALA A 32 -10.92 0.89 5.35
C ALA A 32 -9.49 1.25 5.80
N GLU A 33 -9.36 2.32 6.58
CA GLU A 33 -8.10 2.69 7.21
C GLU A 33 -7.76 1.69 8.33
N GLU A 34 -6.55 1.14 8.29
CA GLU A 34 -6.05 0.19 9.29
C GLU A 34 -5.29 0.90 10.43
N ILE A 35 -4.71 2.08 10.16
CA ILE A 35 -3.98 2.86 11.15
C ILE A 35 -4.95 3.53 12.13
N VAL A 36 -4.72 3.33 13.41
CA VAL A 36 -5.34 4.12 14.47
C VAL A 36 -4.55 5.42 14.62
N ASP A 37 -5.25 6.56 14.63
CA ASP A 37 -4.65 7.90 14.65
C ASP A 37 -3.63 8.14 13.52
N SER A 38 -4.10 8.02 12.30
CA SER A 38 -3.31 8.20 11.06
C SER A 38 -2.75 9.62 10.88
N SER A 39 -3.25 10.59 11.61
CA SER A 39 -2.85 12.02 11.58
C SER A 39 -2.07 12.48 12.82
N PHE A 40 -1.75 11.58 13.74
CA PHE A 40 -1.06 11.88 15.00
C PHE A 40 -1.77 12.93 15.86
N ALA A 41 -3.11 12.96 15.80
CA ALA A 41 -3.93 13.93 16.54
C ALA A 41 -3.85 13.73 18.07
N ASN A 42 -3.63 12.48 18.50
CA ASN A 42 -3.41 12.08 19.89
C ASN A 42 -1.90 11.94 20.21
N ASP A 43 -1.06 12.68 19.53
CA ASP A 43 0.41 12.55 19.60
C ASP A 43 0.84 11.12 19.19
N LEU A 44 1.43 10.33 20.10
CA LEU A 44 1.81 8.93 19.86
C LEU A 44 1.16 7.98 20.89
N ASP A 45 0.00 8.31 21.42
CA ASP A 45 -0.64 7.49 22.46
C ASP A 45 -1.19 6.18 21.88
N ASP A 46 -1.61 6.20 20.62
CA ASP A 46 -2.07 5.02 19.89
C ASP A 46 -0.94 4.25 19.17
N TRP A 47 0.30 4.68 19.35
CA TRP A 47 1.47 4.09 18.72
C TRP A 47 2.44 3.51 19.75
N PHE A 48 2.94 2.31 19.47
CA PHE A 48 4.12 1.83 20.15
C PHE A 48 5.35 2.60 19.67
N LYS A 49 6.32 2.83 20.56
CA LYS A 49 7.48 3.68 20.26
C LYS A 49 8.76 3.18 20.93
N TYR A 50 9.89 3.43 20.27
CA TYR A 50 11.22 3.18 20.83
C TYR A 50 12.22 4.22 20.33
N GLY A 51 13.32 4.37 21.08
CA GLY A 51 14.35 5.37 20.77
C GLY A 51 13.87 6.80 20.98
N VAL A 52 14.34 7.71 20.16
CA VAL A 52 14.01 9.14 20.22
C VAL A 52 12.82 9.41 19.29
N THR A 53 11.61 9.42 19.84
CA THR A 53 10.38 9.68 19.10
C THR A 53 9.49 10.65 19.89
N SER A 54 8.80 11.53 19.19
CA SER A 54 7.82 12.45 19.75
C SER A 54 6.74 12.78 18.72
N ALA A 55 5.58 13.23 19.18
CA ALA A 55 4.63 13.90 18.32
C ALA A 55 4.13 15.18 19.01
N THR A 56 3.76 16.17 18.22
CA THR A 56 3.18 17.42 18.70
C THR A 56 2.42 18.09 17.57
N GLY A 57 1.15 18.43 17.84
CA GLY A 57 0.33 19.17 16.89
C GLY A 57 0.10 18.44 15.56
N GLY A 58 -0.09 17.12 15.60
CA GLY A 58 -0.31 16.31 14.40
C GLY A 58 0.96 16.01 13.58
N VAL A 59 2.15 16.16 14.17
CA VAL A 59 3.43 15.86 13.53
C VAL A 59 4.23 14.89 14.38
N ALA A 60 4.42 13.68 13.90
CA ALA A 60 5.31 12.70 14.50
C ALA A 60 6.76 12.92 14.03
N THR A 61 7.70 12.93 14.95
CA THR A 61 9.13 13.06 14.68
C THR A 61 9.87 11.83 15.16
N ILE A 62 10.58 11.18 14.23
CA ILE A 62 11.52 10.10 14.53
C ILE A 62 12.91 10.72 14.58
N GLY A 63 13.47 10.75 15.80
CA GLY A 63 14.70 11.50 16.09
C GLY A 63 15.97 10.80 15.62
N ALA A 64 16.99 11.60 15.45
CA ALA A 64 18.32 11.13 15.07
C ALA A 64 18.95 10.25 16.16
N SER A 65 19.00 8.96 15.91
CA SER A 65 19.62 7.96 16.78
C SER A 65 20.07 6.77 15.95
N ALA A 66 20.79 5.85 16.58
CA ALA A 66 21.18 4.61 15.92
C ALA A 66 19.96 3.79 15.48
N ASN A 67 18.85 3.88 16.25
CA ASN A 67 17.60 3.22 15.94
C ASN A 67 16.45 3.88 16.72
N SER A 68 15.47 4.43 16.01
CA SER A 68 14.25 5.03 16.58
C SER A 68 13.07 4.69 15.70
N GLY A 69 11.89 4.50 16.28
CA GLY A 69 10.72 4.20 15.45
C GLY A 69 9.42 4.13 16.23
N ILE A 70 8.35 4.05 15.45
CA ILE A 70 6.98 3.86 15.88
C ILE A 70 6.38 2.68 15.13
N TRP A 71 5.40 1.97 15.72
CA TRP A 71 4.74 0.86 15.04
C TRP A 71 3.32 0.61 15.54
N GLN A 72 2.54 -0.07 14.72
CA GLN A 72 1.24 -0.63 15.07
C GLN A 72 1.14 -2.09 14.60
N VAL A 73 0.24 -2.85 15.21
CA VAL A 73 -0.04 -4.25 14.89
C VAL A 73 -1.31 -4.27 14.05
N ILE A 74 -1.18 -4.15 12.73
CA ILE A 74 -2.29 -3.91 11.80
C ILE A 74 -2.27 -4.79 10.55
N LEU A 75 -1.19 -5.52 10.30
CA LEU A 75 -1.02 -6.26 9.05
C LEU A 75 -1.52 -7.70 9.16
N THR A 76 -2.10 -8.22 8.10
CA THR A 76 -2.53 -9.62 7.96
C THR A 76 -1.67 -10.32 6.91
N GLU A 77 -1.18 -11.52 7.22
CA GLU A 77 -0.37 -12.32 6.29
C GLU A 77 -1.14 -12.63 5.01
N GLY A 78 -0.48 -12.49 3.86
CA GLY A 78 -1.04 -12.69 2.53
C GLY A 78 -1.81 -11.50 1.96
N VAL A 79 -2.10 -10.48 2.78
CA VAL A 79 -2.86 -9.30 2.36
C VAL A 79 -1.95 -8.27 1.71
N ARG A 80 -2.45 -7.63 0.68
CA ARG A 80 -1.80 -6.53 -0.02
C ARG A 80 -2.31 -5.20 0.49
N TYR A 81 -1.42 -4.25 0.70
CA TYR A 81 -1.72 -2.93 1.25
C TYR A 81 -1.21 -1.81 0.35
N THR A 82 -1.98 -0.71 0.29
CA THR A 82 -1.52 0.61 -0.13
C THR A 82 -1.15 1.41 1.10
N VAL A 83 0.03 2.00 1.09
CA VAL A 83 0.50 2.93 2.13
C VAL A 83 0.71 4.29 1.52
N THR A 84 0.14 5.32 2.14
CA THR A 84 0.37 6.72 1.80
C THR A 84 0.94 7.43 3.02
N VAL A 85 2.08 8.08 2.86
CA VAL A 85 2.77 8.83 3.91
C VAL A 85 3.03 10.26 3.47
N ASN A 86 2.81 11.23 4.37
CA ASN A 86 3.21 12.61 4.14
C ASN A 86 4.43 12.96 4.99
N VAL A 87 5.57 13.13 4.34
CA VAL A 87 6.87 13.43 4.96
C VAL A 87 7.09 14.94 4.97
N ILE A 88 7.10 15.52 6.16
CA ILE A 88 7.29 16.97 6.35
C ILE A 88 8.75 17.36 6.25
N SER A 89 9.62 16.55 6.82
CA SER A 89 11.07 16.78 6.81
C SER A 89 11.84 15.48 6.78
N TYR A 90 13.02 15.52 6.20
CA TYR A 90 14.02 14.45 6.23
C TYR A 90 15.41 15.07 6.10
N ASN A 91 16.32 14.71 6.99
CA ASN A 91 17.66 15.30 7.04
C ASN A 91 18.63 14.74 5.98
N GLY A 92 18.22 13.74 5.20
CA GLY A 92 19.07 13.09 4.19
C GLY A 92 20.21 12.26 4.77
N VAL A 93 20.22 11.99 6.07
CA VAL A 93 21.24 11.20 6.77
C VAL A 93 20.64 9.88 7.22
N GLY A 94 21.41 8.81 7.15
CA GLY A 94 20.95 7.49 7.55
C GLY A 94 19.82 6.95 6.66
N THR A 95 18.96 6.11 7.23
CA THR A 95 17.86 5.49 6.50
C THR A 95 16.55 5.68 7.24
N ALA A 96 15.58 6.34 6.61
CA ALA A 96 14.20 6.41 7.03
C ALA A 96 13.39 5.38 6.24
N GLN A 97 12.68 4.46 6.90
CA GLN A 97 12.08 3.32 6.19
C GLN A 97 10.86 2.74 6.90
N PHE A 98 10.00 2.11 6.09
CA PHE A 98 8.98 1.19 6.54
C PHE A 98 9.56 -0.23 6.51
N VAL A 99 9.36 -0.97 7.59
CA VAL A 99 9.82 -2.37 7.70
C VAL A 99 8.76 -3.23 8.37
N ASN A 100 8.84 -4.53 8.14
CA ASN A 100 8.06 -5.50 8.90
C ASN A 100 8.75 -5.87 10.23
N ALA A 101 8.10 -6.67 11.05
CA ALA A 101 8.62 -7.13 12.34
C ALA A 101 9.98 -7.83 12.26
N ASN A 102 10.32 -8.49 11.16
CA ASN A 102 11.62 -9.11 10.94
C ASN A 102 12.70 -8.09 10.54
N GLY A 103 12.36 -6.81 10.45
CA GLY A 103 13.26 -5.74 10.01
C GLY A 103 13.52 -5.70 8.50
N SER A 104 12.80 -6.51 7.71
CA SER A 104 12.91 -6.46 6.26
C SER A 104 12.34 -5.16 5.72
N ASN A 105 13.08 -4.51 4.84
CA ASN A 105 12.65 -3.24 4.24
C ASN A 105 11.45 -3.45 3.33
N ILE A 106 10.39 -2.66 3.56
CA ILE A 106 9.21 -2.56 2.71
C ILE A 106 9.36 -1.36 1.77
N TYR A 107 9.76 -0.21 2.32
CA TYR A 107 9.90 1.04 1.59
C TYR A 107 10.93 1.95 2.25
N THR A 108 11.70 2.68 1.46
CA THR A 108 12.65 3.68 1.94
C THR A 108 12.16 5.08 1.60
N ILE A 109 12.04 5.93 2.60
CA ILE A 109 11.71 7.35 2.44
C ILE A 109 12.96 8.06 1.90
N THR A 110 12.83 8.71 0.75
CA THR A 110 13.94 9.37 0.04
C THR A 110 13.78 10.88 -0.06
N GLU A 111 12.56 11.39 0.11
CA GLU A 111 12.22 12.80 -0.09
C GLU A 111 11.08 13.25 0.82
N THR A 112 10.80 14.54 0.83
CA THR A 112 9.63 15.13 1.50
C THR A 112 8.41 15.13 0.58
N GLY A 113 7.23 15.30 1.17
CA GLY A 113 5.95 15.30 0.48
C GLY A 113 5.21 13.98 0.60
N ILE A 114 4.17 13.83 -0.22
CA ILE A 114 3.32 12.65 -0.23
C ILE A 114 3.99 11.55 -1.06
N GLN A 115 4.20 10.40 -0.43
CA GLN A 115 4.71 9.20 -1.07
C GLN A 115 3.69 8.08 -0.91
N THR A 116 3.47 7.31 -1.98
CA THR A 116 2.55 6.17 -1.97
C THR A 116 3.27 4.94 -2.51
N PHE A 117 3.10 3.82 -1.82
CA PHE A 117 3.64 2.53 -2.26
C PHE A 117 2.68 1.39 -1.94
N ILE A 118 2.86 0.28 -2.62
CA ILE A 118 2.06 -0.93 -2.44
C ILE A 118 3.00 -2.08 -2.08
N PHE A 119 2.60 -2.91 -1.12
CA PHE A 119 3.33 -4.12 -0.75
C PHE A 119 2.40 -5.25 -0.36
N THR A 120 2.89 -6.49 -0.39
CA THR A 120 2.20 -7.67 0.14
C THR A 120 2.88 -8.09 1.43
N HIS A 121 2.09 -8.25 2.50
CA HIS A 121 2.62 -8.70 3.78
C HIS A 121 2.70 -10.23 3.82
N ASN A 122 3.92 -10.78 3.90
CA ASN A 122 4.16 -12.23 3.74
C ASN A 122 4.73 -12.90 5.00
N ILE A 123 4.46 -12.36 6.18
CA ILE A 123 4.91 -12.93 7.45
C ILE A 123 3.77 -12.93 8.48
N ALA A 124 3.80 -13.88 9.40
CA ALA A 124 2.75 -14.02 10.43
C ALA A 124 2.71 -12.89 11.47
N ASN A 125 3.82 -12.15 11.67
CA ASN A 125 3.84 -11.03 12.61
C ASN A 125 3.27 -9.78 11.96
N ALA A 126 2.21 -9.24 12.56
CA ALA A 126 1.36 -8.18 12.03
C ALA A 126 1.88 -6.74 12.18
N GLU A 127 3.13 -6.55 12.58
CA GLU A 127 3.69 -5.20 12.83
C GLU A 127 4.11 -4.48 11.56
N LEU A 128 3.63 -3.24 11.40
CA LEU A 128 4.19 -2.25 10.49
C LEU A 128 5.02 -1.25 11.31
N ILE A 129 6.30 -1.17 11.02
CA ILE A 129 7.26 -0.34 11.75
C ILE A 129 7.76 0.78 10.84
N ILE A 130 7.70 2.01 11.31
CA ILE A 130 8.32 3.18 10.68
C ILE A 130 9.53 3.55 11.52
N ARG A 131 10.73 3.47 10.94
CA ARG A 131 11.96 3.65 11.70
C ARG A 131 13.01 4.50 11.00
N GLY A 132 13.84 5.14 11.80
CA GLY A 132 15.09 5.75 11.39
C GLY A 132 16.29 4.99 11.94
N THR A 133 17.30 4.79 11.12
CA THR A 133 18.58 4.18 11.51
C THR A 133 19.74 5.11 11.15
N SER A 134 20.90 4.93 11.79
CA SER A 134 22.12 5.68 11.44
C SER A 134 21.93 7.21 11.46
N ASN A 135 21.24 7.72 12.49
CA ASN A 135 20.95 9.14 12.71
C ASN A 135 19.98 9.77 11.68
N ALA A 136 19.13 8.99 11.05
CA ALA A 136 18.02 9.53 10.28
C ALA A 136 17.11 10.36 11.21
N LEU A 137 16.79 11.58 10.78
CA LEU A 137 15.82 12.46 11.41
C LEU A 137 14.78 12.85 10.39
N PHE A 138 13.54 12.51 10.66
CA PHE A 138 12.42 12.84 9.77
C PHE A 138 11.12 13.04 10.54
N SER A 139 10.20 13.77 9.93
CA SER A 139 8.90 14.07 10.52
C SER A 139 7.78 13.75 9.53
N LEU A 140 6.67 13.24 10.05
CA LEU A 140 5.48 12.82 9.31
C LEU A 140 4.25 13.55 9.83
N SER A 141 3.36 13.99 8.94
CA SER A 141 2.06 14.54 9.34
C SER A 141 0.92 13.56 9.17
N SER A 142 1.10 12.50 8.40
CA SER A 142 0.11 11.44 8.27
C SER A 142 0.72 10.15 7.73
N VAL A 143 0.11 9.04 8.12
CA VAL A 143 0.35 7.71 7.56
C VAL A 143 -1.00 7.04 7.38
N SER A 144 -1.31 6.58 6.19
CA SER A 144 -2.51 5.81 5.86
C SER A 144 -2.11 4.43 5.36
N VAL A 145 -2.79 3.41 5.84
CA VAL A 145 -2.60 2.01 5.41
C VAL A 145 -3.96 1.41 5.15
N LYS A 146 -4.17 0.92 3.95
CA LYS A 146 -5.45 0.32 3.55
C LYS A 146 -5.20 -0.97 2.79
N GLU A 147 -6.08 -1.95 2.96
CA GLU A 147 -6.07 -3.12 2.10
C GLU A 147 -6.22 -2.70 0.63
N TYR A 148 -5.49 -3.36 -0.24
CA TYR A 148 -5.51 -3.11 -1.67
C TYR A 148 -5.95 -4.34 -2.42
N THR A 149 -7.09 -4.25 -3.10
CA THR A 149 -7.54 -5.27 -4.03
C THR A 149 -7.19 -4.81 -5.45
N SER A 150 -6.32 -5.56 -6.13
CA SER A 150 -5.98 -5.29 -7.52
C SER A 150 -7.22 -5.45 -8.40
N ALA A 151 -7.29 -4.64 -9.45
CA ALA A 151 -8.26 -4.87 -10.52
C ALA A 151 -7.84 -6.14 -11.27
N ASP A 152 -8.34 -7.30 -10.85
CA ASP A 152 -8.14 -8.53 -11.57
C ASP A 152 -9.35 -8.83 -12.44
N MET A 153 -9.10 -9.05 -13.72
CA MET A 153 -10.12 -9.62 -14.60
C MET A 153 -10.12 -11.14 -14.39
N ASP A 154 -10.84 -11.60 -13.37
CA ASP A 154 -11.10 -13.02 -13.22
C ASP A 154 -12.03 -13.48 -14.35
N VAL A 155 -11.44 -13.96 -15.44
CA VAL A 155 -12.17 -14.54 -16.55
C VAL A 155 -12.55 -15.97 -16.18
N THR A 156 -13.53 -16.12 -15.28
CA THR A 156 -14.09 -17.42 -14.96
C THR A 156 -14.98 -17.86 -16.13
N ARG A 157 -14.50 -18.80 -16.94
CA ARG A 157 -15.34 -19.47 -17.93
C ARG A 157 -16.12 -20.58 -17.24
N ALA A 158 -17.44 -20.47 -17.22
CA ALA A 158 -18.31 -21.52 -16.74
C ALA A 158 -18.31 -22.78 -17.61
N THR A 159 -17.89 -22.68 -18.90
CA THR A 159 -17.75 -23.79 -19.84
C THR A 159 -16.63 -23.53 -20.84
N ALA A 160 -16.00 -24.62 -21.34
CA ALA A 160 -15.06 -24.51 -22.43
C ALA A 160 -15.74 -23.88 -23.66
N ALA A 161 -15.13 -22.84 -24.24
CA ALA A 161 -15.63 -22.31 -25.51
C ALA A 161 -15.43 -23.35 -26.59
N THR A 162 -16.52 -23.84 -27.14
CA THR A 162 -16.47 -24.69 -28.34
C THR A 162 -16.37 -23.76 -29.53
N ARG A 163 -15.29 -23.84 -30.27
CA ARG A 163 -15.18 -23.17 -31.57
C ARG A 163 -16.11 -23.93 -32.51
N VAL A 164 -17.13 -23.30 -33.01
CA VAL A 164 -17.94 -23.81 -34.12
C VAL A 164 -17.32 -23.24 -35.39
N ASP A 165 -16.57 -24.07 -36.09
CA ASP A 165 -16.15 -23.74 -37.45
C ASP A 165 -17.37 -24.00 -38.34
N GLU A 166 -18.01 -22.95 -38.83
CA GLU A 166 -18.98 -23.06 -39.90
C GLU A 166 -18.25 -23.31 -41.21
N ASN A 167 -18.51 -24.48 -41.82
CA ASN A 167 -18.05 -24.83 -43.16
C ASN A 167 -18.84 -24.06 -44.23
#